data_733bfc4f28610b108f7815b5ae5abcfd
#
_entry.id   733bfc4f28610b108f7815b5ae5abcfd
#
_cell.length_a   1.000
_cell.length_b   1.000
_cell.length_c   1.000
_cell.angle_alpha   90.00
_cell.angle_beta   90.00
_cell.angle_gamma   90.00
#
_symmetry.space_group_name_H-M   'P 1'
#
loop_
_entity.id
_entity.type
_entity.pdbx_description
1 polymer ?
#
loop_
_entity_poly.entity_id
_entity_poly.type
_entity_poly.pdbx_seq_one_letter_code
_entity_poly.pdbx_strand_id
1 'polypeptide(L)'
;MNMLKWIDVYKNESTEVFNTIPNKQIQRFVQMIFEAYENEQTVFACGNGGNVASVQNLVVDMNMHPFVSEDKGAQTIPRNKFKCVSL
;
A
#
# COMPACT_ATOMS: atom_id res chain seq x y z
N MET A 1 -17.75 -28.78 14.06
CA MET A 1 -16.66 -27.79 13.82
C MET A 1 -16.81 -26.65 14.81
N ASN A 2 -15.78 -26.32 15.53
CA ASN A 2 -15.81 -25.14 16.41
C ASN A 2 -15.29 -23.91 15.65
N MET A 3 -16.21 -23.19 15.03
CA MET A 3 -15.90 -22.02 14.19
C MET A 3 -15.23 -20.90 14.99
N LEU A 4 -15.68 -20.65 16.22
CA LEU A 4 -15.09 -19.61 17.06
C LEU A 4 -13.62 -19.86 17.35
N LYS A 5 -13.25 -21.11 17.58
CA LYS A 5 -11.85 -21.49 17.79
C LYS A 5 -10.99 -21.16 16.57
N TRP A 6 -11.50 -21.46 15.37
CA TRP A 6 -10.76 -21.21 14.13
C TRP A 6 -10.64 -19.72 13.84
N ILE A 7 -11.64 -18.93 14.18
CA ILE A 7 -11.58 -17.47 14.06
C ILE A 7 -10.49 -16.92 14.98
N ASP A 8 -10.44 -17.39 16.22
CA ASP A 8 -9.41 -16.94 17.17
C ASP A 8 -8.00 -17.35 16.73
N VAL A 9 -7.83 -18.57 16.22
CA VAL A 9 -6.55 -19.01 15.64
C VAL A 9 -6.13 -18.10 14.50
N TYR A 10 -7.03 -17.80 13.59
CA TYR A 10 -6.74 -16.92 12.45
C TYR A 10 -6.31 -15.52 12.90
N LYS A 11 -7.03 -14.94 13.84
CA LYS A 11 -6.70 -13.62 14.37
C LYS A 11 -5.33 -13.59 15.02
N ASN A 12 -5.04 -14.60 15.84
CA ASN A 12 -3.78 -14.67 16.56
C ASN A 12 -2.60 -14.88 15.62
N GLU A 13 -2.74 -15.77 14.66
CA GLU A 13 -1.69 -16.02 13.65
C GLU A 13 -1.46 -14.79 12.79
N SER A 14 -2.53 -14.11 12.37
CA SER A 14 -2.42 -12.91 11.54
C SER A 14 -1.72 -11.79 12.27
N THR A 15 -2.03 -11.60 13.56
CA THR A 15 -1.38 -10.59 14.41
C THR A 15 0.10 -10.93 14.58
N GLU A 16 0.42 -12.19 14.82
CA GLU A 16 1.79 -12.65 15.00
C GLU A 16 2.62 -12.42 13.71
N VAL A 17 2.09 -12.81 12.56
CA VAL A 17 2.76 -12.59 11.28
C VAL A 17 2.99 -11.09 11.05
N PHE A 18 1.98 -10.27 11.27
CA PHE A 18 2.08 -8.82 11.11
C PHE A 18 3.18 -8.23 12.00
N ASN A 19 3.25 -8.67 13.25
CA ASN A 19 4.24 -8.17 14.19
C ASN A 19 5.67 -8.65 13.90
N THR A 20 5.83 -9.68 13.06
CA THR A 20 7.16 -10.15 12.66
C THR A 20 7.78 -9.35 11.51
N ILE A 21 7.00 -8.49 10.86
CA ILE A 21 7.52 -7.67 9.77
C ILE A 21 8.48 -6.62 10.36
N PRO A 22 9.77 -6.61 9.95
CA PRO A 22 10.72 -5.65 10.49
C PRO A 22 10.39 -4.22 10.08
N ASN A 23 10.37 -3.31 11.05
CA ASN A 23 10.08 -1.89 10.78
C ASN A 23 11.07 -1.27 9.78
N LYS A 24 12.32 -1.70 9.82
CA LYS A 24 13.35 -1.20 8.89
C LYS A 24 13.04 -1.55 7.45
N GLN A 25 12.46 -2.73 7.20
CA GLN A 25 12.06 -3.12 5.85
C GLN A 25 10.88 -2.29 5.35
N ILE A 26 9.92 -2.01 6.23
CA ILE A 26 8.79 -1.14 5.90
C ILE A 26 9.30 0.26 5.58
N GLN A 27 10.19 0.79 6.39
CA GLN A 27 10.81 2.11 6.18
C GLN A 27 11.54 2.16 4.83
N ARG A 28 12.33 1.15 4.52
CA ARG A 28 13.05 1.07 3.25
C ARG A 28 12.11 1.03 2.06
N PHE A 29 11.02 0.27 2.17
CA PHE A 29 10.00 0.19 1.13
C PHE A 29 9.38 1.56 0.85
N VAL A 30 8.97 2.26 1.91
CA VAL A 30 8.41 3.61 1.79
C VAL A 30 9.42 4.58 1.18
N GLN A 31 10.68 4.52 1.60
CA GLN A 31 11.74 5.37 1.04
C GLN A 31 11.95 5.11 -0.44
N MET A 32 11.95 3.85 -0.87
CA MET A 32 12.11 3.51 -2.29
C MET A 32 10.98 4.09 -3.15
N ILE A 33 9.75 4.01 -2.65
CA ILE A 33 8.60 4.57 -3.35
C ILE A 33 8.70 6.09 -3.42
N PHE A 34 9.10 6.73 -2.33
CA PHE A 34 9.26 8.18 -2.28
C PHE A 34 10.38 8.66 -3.20
N GLU A 35 11.50 7.94 -3.26
CA GLU A 35 12.60 8.24 -4.19
C GLU A 35 12.14 8.09 -5.65
N ALA A 36 11.35 7.07 -5.95
CA ALA A 36 10.78 6.91 -7.29
C ALA A 36 9.89 8.10 -7.65
N TYR A 37 9.11 8.59 -6.69
CA TYR A 37 8.29 9.79 -6.89
C TYR A 37 9.16 11.03 -7.17
N GLU A 38 10.17 11.26 -6.35
CA GLU A 38 11.05 12.44 -6.50
C GLU A 38 11.84 12.43 -7.81
N ASN A 39 12.23 11.25 -8.26
CA ASN A 39 13.01 11.08 -9.49
C ASN A 39 12.13 10.86 -10.73
N GLU A 40 10.82 11.04 -10.60
CA GLU A 40 9.85 10.86 -11.68
C GLU A 40 9.90 9.47 -12.34
N GLN A 41 10.22 8.46 -11.54
CA GLN A 41 10.28 7.09 -11.98
C GLN A 41 8.90 6.43 -11.86
N THR A 42 8.69 5.39 -12.66
CA THR A 42 7.43 4.64 -12.64
C THR A 42 7.52 3.47 -11.67
N VAL A 43 6.48 3.32 -10.84
CA VAL A 43 6.29 2.15 -9.99
C VAL A 43 5.35 1.19 -10.70
N PHE A 44 5.81 -0.02 -10.96
CA PHE A 44 4.97 -1.06 -11.54
C PHE A 44 4.46 -1.97 -10.44
N ALA A 45 3.15 -2.20 -10.44
CA ALA A 45 2.51 -3.10 -9.49
C ALA A 45 1.85 -4.24 -10.23
N CYS A 46 2.00 -5.45 -9.73
CA CYS A 46 1.39 -6.63 -10.32
C CYS A 46 0.81 -7.54 -9.25
N GLY A 47 -0.22 -8.29 -9.61
CA GLY A 47 -0.86 -9.24 -8.72
C GLY A 47 -1.40 -10.42 -9.50
N ASN A 48 -1.68 -11.48 -8.79
CA ASN A 48 -2.20 -12.72 -9.34
C ASN A 48 -3.46 -13.14 -8.59
N GLY A 49 -4.44 -13.66 -9.30
CA GLY A 49 -5.72 -14.05 -8.70
C GLY A 49 -6.43 -12.85 -8.04
N GLY A 50 -6.85 -13.01 -6.79
CA GLY A 50 -7.52 -11.95 -6.02
C GLY A 50 -6.65 -10.73 -5.76
N ASN A 51 -5.34 -10.86 -5.82
CA ASN A 51 -4.43 -9.73 -5.63
C ASN A 51 -4.50 -8.72 -6.77
N VAL A 52 -5.06 -9.09 -7.92
CA VAL A 52 -5.27 -8.14 -9.04
C VAL A 52 -6.14 -6.97 -8.60
N ALA A 53 -7.21 -7.23 -7.86
CA ALA A 53 -8.08 -6.16 -7.34
C ALA A 53 -7.34 -5.25 -6.35
N SER A 54 -6.54 -5.84 -5.47
CA SER A 54 -5.72 -5.08 -4.51
C SER A 54 -4.70 -4.19 -5.24
N VAL A 55 -4.06 -4.70 -6.28
CA VAL A 55 -3.12 -3.93 -7.10
C VAL A 55 -3.81 -2.77 -7.80
N GLN A 56 -5.00 -2.99 -8.36
CA GLN A 56 -5.76 -1.93 -9.01
C GLN A 56 -6.14 -0.83 -8.04
N ASN A 57 -6.57 -1.18 -6.82
CA ASN A 57 -6.84 -0.20 -5.78
C ASN A 57 -5.59 0.57 -5.39
N LEU A 58 -4.46 -0.12 -5.24
CA LEU A 58 -3.17 0.53 -4.94
C LEU A 58 -2.80 1.54 -6.01
N VAL A 59 -2.91 1.18 -7.28
CA VAL A 59 -2.58 2.06 -8.41
C VAL A 59 -3.43 3.33 -8.38
N VAL A 60 -4.72 3.20 -8.16
CA VAL A 60 -5.63 4.36 -8.07
C VAL A 60 -5.24 5.24 -6.89
N ASP A 61 -5.04 4.64 -5.72
CA ASP A 61 -4.72 5.39 -4.50
C ASP A 61 -3.37 6.10 -4.62
N MET A 62 -2.36 5.44 -5.17
CA MET A 62 -1.04 6.04 -5.36
C MET A 62 -1.05 7.20 -6.35
N ASN A 63 -1.83 7.08 -7.43
CA ASN A 63 -1.89 8.13 -8.45
C ASN A 63 -2.77 9.31 -8.04
N MET A 64 -3.79 9.08 -7.22
CA MET A 64 -4.81 10.08 -6.93
C MET A 64 -4.75 10.66 -5.52
N HIS A 65 -4.35 9.87 -4.52
CA HIS A 65 -4.56 10.21 -3.11
C HIS A 65 -3.32 10.44 -2.24
N PRO A 66 -2.08 10.21 -2.66
CA PRO A 66 -0.93 10.32 -1.74
C PRO A 66 -0.76 11.70 -1.11
N PHE A 67 -1.27 12.74 -1.76
CA PHE A 67 -1.10 14.12 -1.35
C PHE A 67 -2.41 14.78 -0.90
N VAL A 68 -3.45 13.98 -0.69
CA VAL A 68 -4.72 14.47 -0.20
C VAL A 68 -4.66 14.58 1.31
N SER A 69 -4.85 15.78 1.85
CA SER A 69 -4.97 15.97 3.29
C SER A 69 -6.35 15.51 3.80
N GLU A 70 -6.45 15.24 5.10
CA GLU A 70 -7.74 14.93 5.73
C GLU A 70 -8.76 16.06 5.53
N ASP A 71 -8.28 17.29 5.49
CA ASP A 71 -9.08 18.45 5.10
C ASP A 71 -9.04 18.63 3.60
N LYS A 72 -10.11 18.21 2.93
CA LYS A 72 -10.22 18.31 1.47
C LYS A 72 -10.17 19.74 0.94
N GLY A 73 -10.41 20.72 1.78
CA GLY A 73 -10.29 22.14 1.41
C GLY A 73 -8.84 22.63 1.32
N ALA A 74 -7.91 21.90 1.89
CA ALA A 74 -6.49 22.25 1.92
C ALA A 74 -5.65 21.37 1.00
N GLN A 75 -6.25 20.80 -0.03
CA GLN A 75 -5.53 19.96 -0.99
C GLN A 75 -4.49 20.77 -1.76
N THR A 76 -3.24 20.31 -1.70
CA THR A 76 -2.18 20.83 -2.56
C THR A 76 -2.06 19.92 -3.78
N ILE A 77 -2.09 20.54 -4.96
CA ILE A 77 -1.80 19.82 -6.20
C ILE A 77 -0.28 19.65 -6.25
N PRO A 78 0.24 18.42 -6.21
CA PRO A 78 1.68 18.22 -6.24
C PRO A 78 2.26 18.67 -7.59
N ARG A 79 3.50 19.10 -7.54
CA ARG A 79 4.25 19.53 -8.70
C ARG A 79 4.40 18.40 -9.72
N ASN A 80 4.66 17.18 -9.22
CA ASN A 80 4.76 15.96 -10.00
C ASN A 80 3.72 14.96 -9.52
N LYS A 81 3.12 14.25 -10.47
CA LYS A 81 2.20 13.18 -10.13
C LYS A 81 2.95 11.88 -9.87
N PHE A 82 2.44 11.10 -8.96
CA PHE A 82 2.93 9.74 -8.75
C PHE A 82 2.60 8.91 -10.00
N LYS A 83 3.58 8.14 -10.47
CA LYS A 83 3.43 7.29 -11.65
C LYS A 83 3.40 5.83 -11.23
N CYS A 84 2.19 5.32 -10.99
CA CYS A 84 1.99 3.92 -10.65
C CYS A 84 1.16 3.24 -11.73
N VAL A 85 1.61 2.10 -12.20
CA VAL A 85 0.98 1.37 -13.32
C VAL A 85 0.80 -0.08 -12.92
N SER A 86 -0.40 -0.63 -13.17
CA SER A 86 -0.63 -2.07 -13.00
C SER A 86 -0.22 -2.83 -14.26
N LEU A 87 0.39 -3.96 -14.02
CA LEU A 87 0.76 -4.90 -15.09
C LEU A 87 -0.28 -6.01 -15.25
#